data_60989af33110d4fce0a17d98a8d0834d
#
_entry.id   60989af33110d4fce0a17d98a8d0834d
#
_cell.length_a   1.000
_cell.length_b   1.000
_cell.length_c   1.000
_cell.angle_alpha   90.00
_cell.angle_beta   90.00
_cell.angle_gamma   90.00
#
_symmetry.space_group_name_H-M   'P 1'
#
loop_
_entity.id
_entity.type
_entity.pdbx_description
1 polymer ?
#
loop_
_entity_poly.entity_id
_entity_poly.type
_entity_poly.pdbx_seq_one_letter_code
_entity_poly.pdbx_strand_id
1 'polypeptide(L)'
;METYRMLMEMNRKEVLGETITDVEYEEAAALFLKGTCARSDILKYKKCMGVSPETDHLYPDYYIPPYNGSRKLRLIQGYLPKTNLLYANHYELEIIRFLCKAAPENEKVKEMISHTLQRLRHTCFGNFCAQGECLAAGISVLRLLAAAQPDDSEWIDKLWNPLGAIFLSFENRKASVQKGIPVTYFLMVLTDIDHEKARALLSQKKEWLSYLLVRGKRMTGRLTGNQDSEGDTFRIMEESIIRNTIGILPDGQEILGQGMALS
;
A
#
# COMPACT_ATOMS: atom_id res chain seq x y z
N MET A 1 18.66 -2.75 -3.12
CA MET A 1 18.00 -2.52 -4.45
C MET A 1 17.22 -3.75 -4.93
N GLU A 2 17.77 -4.94 -4.78
CA GLU A 2 17.14 -6.19 -5.20
C GLU A 2 15.80 -6.43 -4.48
N THR A 3 15.78 -6.34 -3.15
CA THR A 3 14.57 -6.44 -2.32
C THR A 3 13.46 -5.46 -2.76
N TYR A 4 13.84 -4.23 -3.12
CA TYR A 4 12.88 -3.25 -3.64
C TYR A 4 12.28 -3.68 -4.98
N ARG A 5 13.12 -4.14 -5.92
CA ARG A 5 12.65 -4.61 -7.23
C ARG A 5 11.73 -5.81 -7.09
N MET A 6 12.07 -6.76 -6.23
CA MET A 6 11.22 -7.91 -5.93
C MET A 6 9.88 -7.48 -5.33
N LEU A 7 9.88 -6.56 -4.36
CA LEU A 7 8.64 -6.04 -3.77
C LEU A 7 7.74 -5.39 -4.84
N MET A 8 8.33 -4.58 -5.72
CA MET A 8 7.58 -3.92 -6.81
C MET A 8 7.01 -4.94 -7.78
N GLU A 9 7.76 -5.97 -8.14
CA GLU A 9 7.33 -7.00 -9.07
C GLU A 9 6.21 -7.87 -8.48
N MET A 10 6.35 -8.33 -7.24
CA MET A 10 5.31 -9.11 -6.56
C MET A 10 4.02 -8.33 -6.42
N ASN A 11 4.12 -7.07 -6.00
CA ASN A 11 2.94 -6.19 -5.90
C ASN A 11 2.31 -5.91 -7.28
N ARG A 12 3.11 -5.74 -8.33
CA ARG A 12 2.61 -5.58 -9.69
C ARG A 12 1.78 -6.81 -10.11
N LYS A 13 2.30 -8.01 -9.89
CA LYS A 13 1.59 -9.26 -10.19
C LYS A 13 0.29 -9.37 -9.41
N GLU A 14 0.30 -9.13 -8.09
CA GLU A 14 -0.91 -9.12 -7.27
C GLU A 14 -1.97 -8.16 -7.86
N VAL A 15 -1.58 -6.94 -8.18
CA VAL A 15 -2.49 -5.90 -8.70
C VAL A 15 -3.04 -6.24 -10.08
N LEU A 16 -2.23 -6.82 -10.96
CA LEU A 16 -2.65 -7.19 -12.32
C LEU A 16 -3.42 -8.52 -12.35
N GLY A 17 -3.52 -9.24 -11.24
CA GLY A 17 -4.13 -10.57 -11.17
C GLY A 17 -3.30 -11.63 -11.91
N GLU A 18 -2.00 -11.39 -12.07
CA GLU A 18 -1.08 -12.37 -12.64
C GLU A 18 -0.82 -13.48 -11.61
N THR A 19 -0.71 -14.71 -12.09
CA THR A 19 -0.41 -15.86 -11.21
C THR A 19 0.99 -15.69 -10.65
N ILE A 20 1.09 -15.71 -9.32
CA ILE A 20 2.36 -15.85 -8.61
C ILE A 20 2.47 -17.32 -8.23
N THR A 21 3.50 -18.00 -8.71
CA THR A 21 3.74 -19.41 -8.43
C THR A 21 4.29 -19.60 -7.01
N ASP A 22 4.15 -20.80 -6.45
CA ASP A 22 4.72 -21.12 -5.13
C ASP A 22 6.23 -20.90 -5.10
N VAL A 23 6.93 -21.23 -6.20
CA VAL A 23 8.38 -20.99 -6.34
C VAL A 23 8.71 -19.49 -6.25
N GLU A 24 7.94 -18.62 -6.92
CA GLU A 24 8.14 -17.18 -6.85
C GLU A 24 7.84 -16.61 -5.46
N TYR A 25 6.83 -17.17 -4.77
CA TYR A 25 6.57 -16.82 -3.36
C TYR A 25 7.75 -17.21 -2.46
N GLU A 26 8.30 -18.42 -2.62
CA GLU A 26 9.44 -18.91 -1.85
C GLU A 26 10.71 -18.08 -2.13
N GLU A 27 11.02 -17.80 -3.39
CA GLU A 27 12.18 -16.98 -3.79
C GLU A 27 12.07 -15.56 -3.24
N ALA A 28 10.90 -14.93 -3.34
CA ALA A 28 10.68 -13.60 -2.81
C ALA A 28 10.78 -13.58 -1.27
N ALA A 29 10.20 -14.57 -0.58
CA ALA A 29 10.30 -14.69 0.87
C ALA A 29 11.76 -14.90 1.32
N ALA A 30 12.51 -15.78 0.66
CA ALA A 30 13.92 -16.01 0.95
C ALA A 30 14.75 -14.72 0.77
N LEU A 31 14.50 -13.97 -0.31
CA LEU A 31 15.17 -12.70 -0.58
C LEU A 31 14.83 -11.65 0.49
N PHE A 32 13.57 -11.54 0.89
CA PHE A 32 13.16 -10.60 1.94
C PHE A 32 13.75 -10.97 3.29
N LEU A 33 13.74 -12.24 3.68
CA LEU A 33 14.35 -12.71 4.92
C LEU A 33 15.87 -12.48 4.96
N LYS A 34 16.55 -12.67 3.82
CA LYS A 34 17.98 -12.37 3.66
C LYS A 34 18.24 -10.85 3.72
N GLY A 35 17.32 -10.04 3.21
CA GLY A 35 17.40 -8.58 3.17
C GLY A 35 17.11 -7.88 4.50
N THR A 36 16.80 -8.63 5.58
CA THR A 36 16.64 -8.08 6.93
C THR A 36 17.93 -7.42 7.39
N CYS A 37 17.86 -6.16 7.78
CA CYS A 37 19.01 -5.39 8.24
C CYS A 37 19.45 -5.82 9.64
N ALA A 38 20.76 -5.79 9.90
CA ALA A 38 21.28 -5.95 11.25
C ALA A 38 20.82 -4.78 12.15
N ARG A 39 20.61 -5.03 13.44
CA ARG A 39 20.20 -3.98 14.39
C ARG A 39 21.13 -2.78 14.40
N SER A 40 22.44 -3.01 14.27
CA SER A 40 23.45 -1.94 14.17
C SER A 40 23.22 -1.00 12.99
N ASP A 41 22.79 -1.54 11.83
CA ASP A 41 22.52 -0.76 10.62
C ASP A 41 21.23 0.04 10.76
N ILE A 42 20.19 -0.54 11.37
CA ILE A 42 18.97 0.17 11.70
C ILE A 42 19.25 1.35 12.64
N LEU A 43 20.01 1.14 13.70
CA LEU A 43 20.38 2.21 14.63
C LEU A 43 21.19 3.31 13.95
N LYS A 44 22.13 2.94 13.08
CA LYS A 44 22.90 3.91 12.28
C LYS A 44 22.00 4.70 11.34
N TYR A 45 21.07 4.03 10.66
CA TYR A 45 20.08 4.67 9.79
C TYR A 45 19.21 5.66 10.59
N LYS A 46 18.62 5.24 11.72
CA LYS A 46 17.81 6.09 12.59
C LYS A 46 18.61 7.33 13.05
N LYS A 47 19.87 7.15 13.47
CA LYS A 47 20.76 8.26 13.83
C LYS A 47 20.99 9.23 12.67
N CYS A 48 21.24 8.73 11.45
CA CYS A 48 21.40 9.56 10.26
C CYS A 48 20.12 10.34 9.91
N MET A 49 18.96 9.81 10.26
CA MET A 49 17.66 10.49 10.09
C MET A 49 17.31 11.47 11.21
N GLY A 50 18.18 11.65 12.21
CA GLY A 50 17.94 12.53 13.35
C GLY A 50 16.86 12.01 14.31
N VAL A 51 16.64 10.69 14.33
CA VAL A 51 15.64 10.06 15.20
C VAL A 51 16.11 10.13 16.65
N SER A 52 15.29 10.69 17.52
CA SER A 52 15.53 10.71 18.97
C SER A 52 14.95 9.45 19.66
N PRO A 53 15.37 9.15 20.90
CA PRO A 53 14.79 8.03 21.66
C PRO A 53 13.25 8.10 21.77
N GLU A 54 12.69 9.30 21.89
CA GLU A 54 11.24 9.51 22.01
C GLU A 54 10.50 9.22 20.69
N THR A 55 11.18 9.33 19.56
CA THR A 55 10.62 9.12 18.22
C THR A 55 11.08 7.81 17.56
N ASP A 56 11.90 7.02 18.26
CA ASP A 56 12.47 5.77 17.73
C ASP A 56 11.37 4.80 17.25
N HIS A 57 10.29 4.66 18.02
CA HIS A 57 9.15 3.81 17.73
C HIS A 57 8.40 4.21 16.43
N LEU A 58 8.60 5.42 15.92
CA LEU A 58 7.98 5.85 14.66
C LEU A 58 8.67 5.25 13.42
N TYR A 59 9.89 4.75 13.56
CA TYR A 59 10.70 4.24 12.44
C TYR A 59 10.78 2.71 12.43
N PRO A 60 11.03 2.09 11.26
CA PRO A 60 11.10 0.64 11.10
C PRO A 60 12.28 0.02 11.85
N ASP A 61 12.17 -1.30 12.10
CA ASP A 61 13.15 -2.06 12.86
C ASP A 61 13.86 -3.16 12.05
N TYR A 62 13.38 -3.47 10.85
CA TYR A 62 13.87 -4.60 10.06
C TYR A 62 14.40 -4.23 8.69
N TYR A 63 13.88 -3.16 8.06
CA TYR A 63 14.24 -2.82 6.69
C TYR A 63 14.55 -1.34 6.52
N ILE A 64 15.69 -1.07 5.92
CA ILE A 64 16.09 0.28 5.50
C ILE A 64 15.68 0.44 4.03
N PRO A 65 14.82 1.42 3.70
CA PRO A 65 14.40 1.62 2.32
C PRO A 65 15.58 2.08 1.47
N PRO A 66 15.73 1.55 0.25
CA PRO A 66 16.81 1.96 -0.64
C PRO A 66 16.55 3.34 -1.23
N TYR A 67 17.66 3.99 -1.62
CA TYR A 67 17.65 5.26 -2.33
C TYR A 67 18.34 5.11 -3.68
N ASN A 68 17.84 5.79 -4.69
CA ASN A 68 18.52 5.92 -5.98
C ASN A 68 19.35 7.22 -5.98
N GLY A 69 20.63 7.09 -5.70
CA GLY A 69 21.46 8.22 -5.33
C GLY A 69 20.98 8.82 -3.99
N SER A 70 20.69 10.10 -3.95
CA SER A 70 20.13 10.78 -2.75
C SER A 70 18.60 10.85 -2.77
N ARG A 71 17.91 10.11 -3.65
CA ARG A 71 16.46 10.22 -3.85
C ARG A 71 15.72 8.99 -3.35
N LYS A 72 14.57 9.24 -2.71
CA LYS A 72 13.59 8.19 -2.38
C LYS A 72 13.06 7.55 -3.66
N LEU A 73 12.82 6.25 -3.61
CA LEU A 73 12.13 5.54 -4.67
C LEU A 73 10.61 5.64 -4.49
N ARG A 74 9.87 5.28 -5.53
CA ARG A 74 8.41 5.27 -5.48
C ARG A 74 7.90 4.17 -4.54
N LEU A 75 6.77 4.43 -3.91
CA LEU A 75 6.00 3.40 -3.21
C LEU A 75 5.36 2.44 -4.20
N ILE A 76 4.87 1.30 -3.73
CA ILE A 76 4.32 0.22 -4.58
C ILE A 76 3.20 0.67 -5.52
N GLN A 77 2.46 1.72 -5.20
CA GLN A 77 1.42 2.31 -6.04
C GLN A 77 1.90 3.49 -6.90
N GLY A 78 3.20 3.70 -7.02
CA GLY A 78 3.80 4.76 -7.85
C GLY A 78 3.92 6.14 -7.19
N TYR A 79 3.42 6.31 -5.97
CA TYR A 79 3.52 7.57 -5.23
C TYR A 79 4.95 7.84 -4.77
N LEU A 80 5.41 9.09 -4.89
CA LEU A 80 6.70 9.52 -4.34
C LEU A 80 6.49 10.08 -2.94
N PRO A 81 7.01 9.44 -1.88
CA PRO A 81 6.79 9.87 -0.50
C PRO A 81 7.49 11.19 -0.21
N LYS A 82 6.83 12.09 0.51
CA LYS A 82 7.40 13.39 0.89
C LYS A 82 8.36 13.27 2.07
N THR A 83 8.03 12.44 3.05
CA THR A 83 8.84 12.25 4.26
C THR A 83 9.61 10.93 4.26
N ASN A 84 10.69 10.86 5.04
CA ASN A 84 11.42 9.62 5.27
C ASN A 84 10.61 8.68 6.16
N LEU A 85 9.79 9.22 7.05
CA LEU A 85 8.91 8.44 7.94
C LEU A 85 7.94 7.58 7.13
N LEU A 86 7.19 8.20 6.20
CA LEU A 86 6.27 7.44 5.34
C LEU A 86 7.02 6.42 4.50
N TYR A 87 8.13 6.83 3.85
CA TYR A 87 8.90 5.96 2.98
C TYR A 87 9.41 4.71 3.70
N ALA A 88 9.99 4.91 4.89
CA ALA A 88 10.58 3.82 5.66
C ALA A 88 9.51 2.84 6.16
N ASN A 89 8.42 3.34 6.74
CA ASN A 89 7.35 2.48 7.23
C ASN A 89 6.64 1.76 6.08
N HIS A 90 6.26 2.45 5.01
CA HIS A 90 5.61 1.80 3.88
C HIS A 90 6.44 0.65 3.33
N TYR A 91 7.76 0.85 3.17
CA TYR A 91 8.66 -0.17 2.65
C TYR A 91 8.70 -1.41 3.55
N GLU A 92 8.90 -1.23 4.87
CA GLU A 92 8.91 -2.33 5.83
C GLU A 92 7.56 -3.04 5.91
N LEU A 93 6.46 -2.29 6.03
CA LEU A 93 5.13 -2.87 6.23
C LEU A 93 4.67 -3.69 5.02
N GLU A 94 4.99 -3.26 3.79
CA GLU A 94 4.66 -4.03 2.60
C GLU A 94 5.48 -5.31 2.46
N ILE A 95 6.75 -5.31 2.85
CA ILE A 95 7.55 -6.54 2.90
C ILE A 95 6.99 -7.50 3.93
N ILE A 96 6.68 -7.03 5.15
CA ILE A 96 6.14 -7.87 6.21
C ILE A 96 4.76 -8.41 5.81
N ARG A 97 3.89 -7.60 5.20
CA ARG A 97 2.61 -8.03 4.65
C ARG A 97 2.77 -9.17 3.63
N PHE A 98 3.74 -9.05 2.74
CA PHE A 98 4.04 -10.11 1.79
C PHE A 98 4.51 -11.38 2.49
N LEU A 99 5.41 -11.25 3.46
CA LEU A 99 5.90 -12.38 4.25
C LEU A 99 4.80 -13.09 5.04
N CYS A 100 3.77 -12.37 5.52
CA CYS A 100 2.60 -12.97 6.15
C CYS A 100 1.89 -13.97 5.24
N LYS A 101 1.87 -13.70 3.93
CA LYS A 101 1.25 -14.58 2.92
C LYS A 101 2.19 -15.70 2.47
N ALA A 102 3.46 -15.34 2.22
CA ALA A 102 4.42 -16.23 1.57
C ALA A 102 5.10 -17.23 2.55
N ALA A 103 5.22 -16.89 3.82
CA ALA A 103 5.91 -17.71 4.81
C ALA A 103 5.26 -17.62 6.21
N PRO A 104 3.94 -17.87 6.35
CA PRO A 104 3.20 -17.68 7.60
C PRO A 104 3.72 -18.53 8.75
N GLU A 105 4.27 -19.70 8.45
CA GLU A 105 4.78 -20.65 9.47
C GLU A 105 6.25 -20.39 9.86
N ASN A 106 6.92 -19.45 9.22
CA ASN A 106 8.32 -19.13 9.53
C ASN A 106 8.42 -18.35 10.86
N GLU A 107 9.15 -18.91 11.84
CA GLU A 107 9.24 -18.33 13.19
C GLU A 107 9.83 -16.91 13.19
N LYS A 108 10.81 -16.62 12.33
CA LYS A 108 11.35 -15.26 12.18
C LYS A 108 10.29 -14.29 11.65
N VAL A 109 9.43 -14.73 10.74
CA VAL A 109 8.31 -13.92 10.22
C VAL A 109 7.30 -13.64 11.32
N LYS A 110 6.93 -14.65 12.11
CA LYS A 110 6.03 -14.49 13.27
C LYS A 110 6.57 -13.48 14.29
N GLU A 111 7.87 -13.59 14.60
CA GLU A 111 8.55 -12.61 15.48
C GLU A 111 8.52 -11.20 14.90
N MET A 112 8.84 -11.03 13.62
CA MET A 112 8.82 -9.74 12.93
C MET A 112 7.41 -9.12 12.94
N ILE A 113 6.38 -9.91 12.68
CA ILE A 113 4.97 -9.48 12.72
C ILE A 113 4.64 -8.99 14.13
N SER A 114 4.85 -9.84 15.15
CA SER A 114 4.52 -9.52 16.54
C SER A 114 5.20 -8.24 17.01
N HIS A 115 6.50 -8.12 16.78
CA HIS A 115 7.27 -6.94 17.18
C HIS A 115 6.82 -5.67 16.42
N THR A 116 6.60 -5.78 15.11
CA THR A 116 6.12 -4.65 14.30
C THR A 116 4.73 -4.18 14.75
N LEU A 117 3.79 -5.11 14.99
CA LEU A 117 2.46 -4.77 15.47
C LEU A 117 2.51 -4.13 16.87
N GLN A 118 3.36 -4.64 17.77
CA GLN A 118 3.58 -4.02 19.07
C GLN A 118 4.09 -2.58 18.93
N ARG A 119 5.09 -2.35 18.06
CA ARG A 119 5.61 -1.00 17.75
C ARG A 119 4.51 -0.08 17.23
N LEU A 120 3.72 -0.54 16.26
CA LEU A 120 2.67 0.25 15.62
C LEU A 120 1.58 0.71 16.57
N ARG A 121 1.25 -0.08 17.60
CA ARG A 121 0.29 0.32 18.66
C ARG A 121 0.71 1.58 19.41
N HIS A 122 1.99 1.91 19.42
CA HIS A 122 2.54 3.12 20.06
C HIS A 122 2.74 4.30 19.09
N THR A 123 2.46 4.12 17.80
CA THR A 123 2.60 5.20 16.80
C THR A 123 1.31 6.00 16.68
N CYS A 124 1.43 7.29 16.34
CA CYS A 124 0.27 8.13 16.05
C CYS A 124 -0.50 7.63 14.82
N PHE A 125 0.18 7.16 13.78
CA PHE A 125 -0.46 6.64 12.57
C PHE A 125 -1.03 5.23 12.75
N GLY A 126 -0.55 4.45 13.69
CA GLY A 126 -1.18 3.18 14.08
C GLY A 126 -2.45 3.36 14.93
N ASN A 127 -2.66 4.56 15.48
CA ASN A 127 -3.86 4.93 16.25
C ASN A 127 -4.75 5.95 15.56
N PHE A 128 -4.61 6.12 14.28
CA PHE A 128 -5.20 7.13 13.42
C PHE A 128 -4.68 8.56 13.73
N CYS A 129 -4.01 9.14 12.74
CA CYS A 129 -3.58 10.53 12.75
C CYS A 129 -3.93 11.17 11.40
N ALA A 130 -4.71 12.24 11.43
CA ALA A 130 -5.13 12.95 10.22
C ALA A 130 -4.10 13.97 9.72
N GLN A 131 -2.91 14.05 10.33
CA GLN A 131 -1.93 15.09 10.04
C GLN A 131 -0.88 14.63 9.03
N GLY A 132 -0.68 15.42 7.99
CA GLY A 132 0.39 15.23 7.01
C GLY A 132 0.39 13.82 6.39
N GLU A 133 1.56 13.19 6.34
CA GLU A 133 1.73 11.84 5.80
C GLU A 133 1.38 10.72 6.79
N CYS A 134 1.07 11.02 8.06
CA CYS A 134 0.59 10.01 9.01
C CYS A 134 -0.69 9.32 8.51
N LEU A 135 -1.53 10.05 7.78
CA LEU A 135 -2.73 9.50 7.17
C LEU A 135 -2.39 8.40 6.14
N ALA A 136 -1.40 8.65 5.29
CA ALA A 136 -0.93 7.66 4.32
C ALA A 136 -0.21 6.47 4.99
N ALA A 137 0.55 6.71 6.07
CA ALA A 137 1.16 5.65 6.87
C ALA A 137 0.09 4.77 7.55
N GLY A 138 -1.01 5.36 8.04
CA GLY A 138 -2.15 4.62 8.59
C GLY A 138 -2.79 3.65 7.60
N ILE A 139 -2.79 3.98 6.30
CA ILE A 139 -3.26 3.06 5.24
C ILE A 139 -2.32 1.84 5.14
N SER A 140 -1.01 2.03 5.24
CA SER A 140 -0.05 0.91 5.26
C SER A 140 -0.24 0.01 6.47
N VAL A 141 -0.53 0.59 7.64
CA VAL A 141 -0.85 -0.17 8.86
C VAL A 141 -2.13 -0.98 8.67
N LEU A 142 -3.18 -0.36 8.15
CA LEU A 142 -4.47 -1.03 7.90
C LEU A 142 -4.29 -2.22 6.95
N ARG A 143 -3.48 -2.06 5.91
CA ARG A 143 -3.18 -3.13 4.95
C ARG A 143 -2.41 -4.29 5.59
N LEU A 144 -1.43 -3.99 6.46
CA LEU A 144 -0.72 -5.02 7.22
C LEU A 144 -1.66 -5.75 8.19
N LEU A 145 -2.53 -5.02 8.91
CA LEU A 145 -3.49 -5.63 9.83
C LEU A 145 -4.42 -6.60 9.13
N ALA A 146 -4.94 -6.24 7.96
CA ALA A 146 -5.79 -7.12 7.16
C ALA A 146 -5.11 -8.45 6.80
N ALA A 147 -3.78 -8.43 6.62
CA ALA A 147 -3.01 -9.63 6.31
C ALA A 147 -2.54 -10.42 7.55
N ALA A 148 -2.15 -9.72 8.63
CA ALA A 148 -1.48 -10.30 9.77
C ALA A 148 -2.40 -10.58 10.96
N GLN A 149 -3.43 -9.77 11.16
CA GLN A 149 -4.40 -9.87 12.26
C GLN A 149 -5.82 -9.49 11.80
N PRO A 150 -6.44 -10.24 10.86
CA PRO A 150 -7.76 -9.90 10.34
C PRO A 150 -8.85 -9.93 11.43
N ASP A 151 -8.65 -10.68 12.50
CA ASP A 151 -9.60 -10.81 13.62
C ASP A 151 -9.52 -9.66 14.64
N ASP A 152 -8.52 -8.78 14.58
CA ASP A 152 -8.43 -7.59 15.44
C ASP A 152 -9.35 -6.48 14.89
N SER A 153 -10.64 -6.73 14.93
CA SER A 153 -11.66 -5.83 14.40
C SER A 153 -11.64 -4.45 15.08
N GLU A 154 -11.34 -4.39 16.37
CA GLU A 154 -11.27 -3.13 17.12
C GLU A 154 -10.17 -2.20 16.56
N TRP A 155 -8.97 -2.75 16.34
CA TRP A 155 -7.87 -1.95 15.79
C TRP A 155 -8.08 -1.62 14.31
N ILE A 156 -8.59 -2.57 13.54
CA ILE A 156 -8.97 -2.34 12.13
C ILE A 156 -10.01 -1.21 12.06
N ASP A 157 -11.08 -1.25 12.85
CA ASP A 157 -12.14 -0.25 12.84
C ASP A 157 -11.67 1.12 13.31
N LYS A 158 -10.74 1.18 14.25
CA LYS A 158 -10.11 2.42 14.72
C LYS A 158 -9.39 3.16 13.59
N LEU A 159 -8.81 2.45 12.63
CA LEU A 159 -8.19 3.03 11.44
C LEU A 159 -9.19 3.19 10.29
N TRP A 160 -10.00 2.16 10.05
CA TRP A 160 -10.94 2.08 8.96
C TRP A 160 -12.00 3.19 8.98
N ASN A 161 -12.70 3.36 10.11
CA ASN A 161 -13.81 4.29 10.20
C ASN A 161 -13.43 5.73 9.85
N PRO A 162 -12.36 6.33 10.43
CA PRO A 162 -11.97 7.68 10.07
C PRO A 162 -11.35 7.79 8.67
N LEU A 163 -10.59 6.79 8.20
CA LEU A 163 -10.07 6.77 6.83
C LEU A 163 -11.22 6.69 5.82
N GLY A 164 -12.22 5.87 6.07
CA GLY A 164 -13.43 5.75 5.26
C GLY A 164 -14.22 7.06 5.23
N ALA A 165 -14.41 7.71 6.38
CA ALA A 165 -15.08 9.00 6.46
C ALA A 165 -14.36 10.09 5.66
N ILE A 166 -13.03 10.14 5.73
CA ILE A 166 -12.22 11.06 4.92
C ILE A 166 -12.36 10.71 3.43
N PHE A 167 -12.29 9.43 3.05
CA PHE A 167 -12.48 8.98 1.67
C PHE A 167 -13.84 9.41 1.12
N LEU A 168 -14.91 9.22 1.89
CA LEU A 168 -16.27 9.63 1.51
C LEU A 168 -16.39 11.16 1.34
N SER A 169 -15.59 11.94 2.06
CA SER A 169 -15.60 13.40 1.95
C SER A 169 -14.94 13.92 0.66
N PHE A 170 -14.29 13.07 -0.13
CA PHE A 170 -13.68 13.50 -1.38
C PHE A 170 -14.71 13.63 -2.49
N GLU A 171 -14.80 14.81 -3.08
CA GLU A 171 -15.58 15.04 -4.29
C GLU A 171 -14.80 14.69 -5.56
N ASN A 172 -13.46 14.78 -5.49
CA ASN A 172 -12.60 14.49 -6.63
C ASN A 172 -11.18 14.10 -6.16
N ARG A 173 -10.36 13.57 -7.11
CA ARG A 173 -8.99 13.14 -6.85
C ARG A 173 -8.08 14.26 -6.34
N LYS A 174 -8.30 15.50 -6.80
CA LYS A 174 -7.49 16.66 -6.35
C LYS A 174 -7.69 16.92 -4.87
N ALA A 175 -8.92 16.82 -4.36
CA ALA A 175 -9.20 16.94 -2.94
C ALA A 175 -8.50 15.86 -2.11
N SER A 176 -8.41 14.62 -2.61
CA SER A 176 -7.70 13.52 -1.92
C SER A 176 -6.21 13.79 -1.77
N VAL A 177 -5.57 14.28 -2.83
CA VAL A 177 -4.13 14.62 -2.81
C VAL A 177 -3.87 15.76 -1.83
N GLN A 178 -4.73 16.75 -1.77
CA GLN A 178 -4.62 17.86 -0.82
C GLN A 178 -4.73 17.40 0.64
N LYS A 179 -5.53 16.35 0.90
CA LYS A 179 -5.67 15.76 2.24
C LYS A 179 -4.62 14.70 2.57
N GLY A 180 -3.66 14.44 1.67
CA GLY A 180 -2.54 13.51 1.89
C GLY A 180 -2.91 12.02 1.78
N ILE A 181 -4.12 11.67 1.29
CA ILE A 181 -4.47 10.27 1.03
C ILE A 181 -4.04 9.88 -0.39
N PRO A 182 -3.16 8.89 -0.55
CA PRO A 182 -2.93 8.26 -1.84
C PRO A 182 -4.14 7.36 -2.18
N VAL A 183 -5.09 7.92 -2.96
CA VAL A 183 -6.36 7.25 -3.28
C VAL A 183 -6.15 5.86 -3.85
N THR A 184 -5.26 5.73 -4.82
CA THR A 184 -4.96 4.44 -5.45
C THR A 184 -4.53 3.40 -4.44
N TYR A 185 -3.68 3.78 -3.47
CA TYR A 185 -3.25 2.89 -2.40
C TYR A 185 -4.39 2.53 -1.45
N PHE A 186 -5.25 3.48 -1.11
CA PHE A 186 -6.44 3.20 -0.31
C PHE A 186 -7.39 2.23 -1.02
N LEU A 187 -7.60 2.40 -2.34
CA LEU A 187 -8.39 1.46 -3.13
C LEU A 187 -7.80 0.04 -3.13
N MET A 188 -6.46 -0.11 -3.17
CA MET A 188 -5.82 -1.42 -3.00
C MET A 188 -6.18 -2.05 -1.66
N VAL A 189 -6.13 -1.28 -0.57
CA VAL A 189 -6.46 -1.79 0.77
C VAL A 189 -7.90 -2.25 0.85
N LEU A 190 -8.83 -1.62 0.12
CA LEU A 190 -10.23 -2.04 0.08
C LEU A 190 -10.43 -3.44 -0.53
N THR A 191 -9.50 -3.91 -1.36
CA THR A 191 -9.52 -5.28 -1.90
C THR A 191 -8.92 -6.32 -0.94
N ASP A 192 -8.14 -5.87 0.05
CA ASP A 192 -7.47 -6.74 1.03
C ASP A 192 -8.29 -6.91 2.34
N ILE A 193 -9.30 -6.07 2.56
CA ILE A 193 -10.14 -6.05 3.78
C ILE A 193 -11.45 -6.81 3.54
N ASP A 194 -12.25 -6.97 4.59
CA ASP A 194 -13.61 -7.50 4.53
C ASP A 194 -14.40 -6.84 3.39
N HIS A 195 -14.77 -7.64 2.42
CA HIS A 195 -15.47 -7.19 1.21
C HIS A 195 -16.84 -6.56 1.52
N GLU A 196 -17.49 -6.90 2.62
CA GLU A 196 -18.76 -6.27 2.99
C GLU A 196 -18.57 -4.81 3.41
N LYS A 197 -17.61 -4.54 4.29
CA LYS A 197 -17.24 -3.18 4.69
C LYS A 197 -16.77 -2.35 3.50
N ALA A 198 -15.92 -2.93 2.65
CA ALA A 198 -15.43 -2.28 1.45
C ALA A 198 -16.56 -1.96 0.47
N ARG A 199 -17.47 -2.91 0.20
CA ARG A 199 -18.65 -2.69 -0.66
C ARG A 199 -19.55 -1.57 -0.15
N ALA A 200 -19.84 -1.55 1.15
CA ALA A 200 -20.67 -0.50 1.75
C ALA A 200 -20.07 0.90 1.55
N LEU A 201 -18.73 1.02 1.67
CA LEU A 201 -18.02 2.28 1.43
C LEU A 201 -18.01 2.66 -0.06
N LEU A 202 -17.67 1.73 -0.93
CA LEU A 202 -17.52 1.95 -2.38
C LEU A 202 -18.84 2.23 -3.09
N SER A 203 -19.94 1.62 -2.63
CA SER A 203 -21.29 1.86 -3.19
C SER A 203 -21.68 3.34 -3.12
N GLN A 204 -21.21 4.07 -2.10
CA GLN A 204 -21.44 5.51 -1.97
C GLN A 204 -20.57 6.36 -2.93
N LYS A 205 -19.61 5.75 -3.62
CA LYS A 205 -18.69 6.43 -4.55
C LYS A 205 -18.70 5.82 -5.97
N LYS A 206 -19.72 5.07 -6.30
CA LYS A 206 -19.89 4.34 -7.57
C LYS A 206 -19.65 5.22 -8.81
N GLU A 207 -20.33 6.37 -8.87
CA GLU A 207 -20.19 7.31 -9.99
C GLU A 207 -18.77 7.86 -10.12
N TRP A 208 -18.15 8.17 -8.99
CA TRP A 208 -16.79 8.66 -8.96
C TRP A 208 -15.78 7.59 -9.40
N LEU A 209 -15.97 6.32 -9.01
CA LEU A 209 -15.14 5.20 -9.47
C LEU A 209 -15.29 4.98 -10.98
N SER A 210 -16.52 5.04 -11.50
CA SER A 210 -16.79 4.96 -12.94
C SER A 210 -16.06 6.09 -13.70
N TYR A 211 -16.13 7.31 -13.17
CA TYR A 211 -15.38 8.44 -13.73
C TYR A 211 -13.86 8.20 -13.74
N LEU A 212 -13.29 7.66 -12.65
CA LEU A 212 -11.85 7.34 -12.57
C LEU A 212 -11.46 6.30 -13.63
N LEU A 213 -12.28 5.28 -13.84
CA LEU A 213 -12.03 4.23 -14.83
C LEU A 213 -11.99 4.82 -16.24
N VAL A 214 -12.98 5.62 -16.62
CA VAL A 214 -13.03 6.29 -17.95
C VAL A 214 -11.83 7.22 -18.16
N ARG A 215 -11.45 7.95 -17.12
CA ARG A 215 -10.28 8.85 -17.17
C ARG A 215 -8.97 8.09 -17.27
N GLY A 216 -8.81 6.99 -16.53
CA GLY A 216 -7.63 6.12 -16.61
C GLY A 216 -7.40 5.61 -18.03
N LYS A 217 -8.44 5.08 -18.66
CA LYS A 217 -8.38 4.62 -20.07
C LYS A 217 -7.97 5.72 -21.07
N ARG A 218 -8.47 6.94 -20.90
CA ARG A 218 -8.07 8.06 -21.78
C ARG A 218 -6.59 8.44 -21.61
N MET A 219 -6.02 8.18 -20.43
CA MET A 219 -4.61 8.43 -20.17
C MET A 219 -3.72 7.30 -20.72
N THR A 220 -4.14 6.03 -20.59
CA THR A 220 -3.44 4.88 -21.16
C THR A 220 -3.48 4.88 -22.69
N GLY A 221 -4.60 5.25 -23.31
CA GLY A 221 -4.71 5.36 -24.77
C GLY A 221 -3.86 6.46 -25.44
N ARG A 222 -3.26 7.36 -24.67
CA ARG A 222 -2.35 8.42 -25.15
C ARG A 222 -0.86 8.05 -25.10
N LEU A 223 -0.52 6.82 -24.72
CA LEU A 223 0.85 6.35 -24.53
C LEU A 223 1.60 5.98 -25.82
N THR A 224 1.17 6.47 -26.95
CA THR A 224 1.86 6.27 -28.23
C THR A 224 2.91 7.36 -28.43
N GLY A 225 4.14 7.17 -27.92
CA GLY A 225 5.24 7.94 -28.46
C GLY A 225 6.48 8.26 -27.65
N ASN A 226 6.51 8.19 -26.33
CA ASN A 226 7.76 8.37 -25.57
C ASN A 226 7.80 7.42 -24.37
N GLN A 227 8.72 6.47 -24.45
CA GLN A 227 8.88 5.37 -23.49
C GLN A 227 9.51 5.84 -22.16
N ASP A 228 8.69 6.29 -21.23
CA ASP A 228 9.00 6.18 -19.81
C ASP A 228 8.35 4.89 -19.28
N SER A 229 9.04 3.77 -19.44
CA SER A 229 8.53 2.42 -19.12
C SER A 229 8.04 2.25 -17.68
N GLU A 230 8.62 2.98 -16.73
CA GLU A 230 8.22 2.95 -15.33
C GLU A 230 6.88 3.68 -15.12
N GLY A 231 6.71 4.85 -15.72
CA GLY A 231 5.47 5.63 -15.65
C GLY A 231 4.28 4.89 -16.25
N ASP A 232 4.50 4.16 -17.33
CA ASP A 232 3.47 3.36 -17.99
C ASP A 232 3.04 2.17 -17.15
N THR A 233 3.97 1.48 -16.49
CA THR A 233 3.69 0.40 -15.55
C THR A 233 2.77 0.88 -14.43
N PHE A 234 3.06 2.02 -13.80
CA PHE A 234 2.21 2.54 -12.74
C PHE A 234 0.81 2.97 -13.21
N ARG A 235 0.66 3.42 -14.45
CA ARG A 235 -0.67 3.73 -15.02
C ARG A 235 -1.50 2.49 -15.24
N ILE A 236 -0.90 1.42 -15.76
CA ILE A 236 -1.56 0.12 -15.94
C ILE A 236 -1.99 -0.42 -14.57
N MET A 237 -1.12 -0.35 -13.58
CA MET A 237 -1.44 -0.75 -12.20
C MET A 237 -2.58 0.10 -11.62
N GLU A 238 -2.58 1.42 -11.83
CA GLU A 238 -3.65 2.30 -11.34
C GLU A 238 -5.01 1.92 -11.95
N GLU A 239 -5.06 1.65 -13.26
CA GLU A 239 -6.28 1.17 -13.92
C GLU A 239 -6.72 -0.18 -13.36
N SER A 240 -5.82 -1.12 -13.18
CA SER A 240 -6.12 -2.44 -12.61
C SER A 240 -6.63 -2.35 -11.17
N ILE A 241 -6.04 -1.51 -10.34
CA ILE A 241 -6.53 -1.26 -8.98
C ILE A 241 -7.97 -0.75 -8.99
N ILE A 242 -8.29 0.22 -9.86
CA ILE A 242 -9.64 0.75 -9.99
C ILE A 242 -10.61 -0.35 -10.45
N ARG A 243 -10.23 -1.18 -11.43
CA ARG A 243 -11.04 -2.30 -11.92
C ARG A 243 -11.28 -3.34 -10.84
N ASN A 244 -10.25 -3.75 -10.12
CA ASN A 244 -10.35 -4.72 -9.02
C ASN A 244 -11.29 -4.19 -7.92
N THR A 245 -11.16 -2.90 -7.59
CA THR A 245 -12.03 -2.24 -6.61
C THR A 245 -13.50 -2.20 -7.07
N ILE A 246 -13.76 -1.90 -8.34
CA ILE A 246 -15.12 -1.95 -8.91
C ILE A 246 -15.65 -3.39 -8.91
N GLY A 247 -14.80 -4.36 -9.20
CA GLY A 247 -15.16 -5.79 -9.27
C GLY A 247 -15.73 -6.36 -7.98
N ILE A 248 -15.44 -5.78 -6.81
CA ILE A 248 -16.04 -6.22 -5.54
C ILE A 248 -17.45 -5.65 -5.29
N LEU A 249 -17.91 -4.69 -6.11
CA LEU A 249 -19.28 -4.19 -6.04
C LEU A 249 -20.28 -5.21 -6.60
N PRO A 250 -21.51 -5.27 -6.07
CA PRO A 250 -22.53 -6.21 -6.54
C PRO A 250 -22.86 -6.06 -8.04
N ASP A 251 -22.83 -4.83 -8.54
CA ASP A 251 -23.04 -4.45 -9.94
C ASP A 251 -21.75 -4.10 -10.69
N GLY A 252 -20.61 -4.52 -10.14
CA GLY A 252 -19.28 -4.16 -10.66
C GLY A 252 -19.06 -4.58 -12.11
N GLN A 253 -19.56 -5.76 -12.52
CA GLN A 253 -19.45 -6.23 -13.90
C GLN A 253 -20.22 -5.34 -14.88
N GLU A 254 -21.39 -4.84 -14.51
CA GLU A 254 -22.16 -3.91 -15.34
C GLU A 254 -21.41 -2.59 -15.52
N ILE A 255 -20.86 -2.03 -14.42
CA ILE A 255 -20.06 -0.81 -14.45
C ILE A 255 -18.83 -0.97 -15.37
N LEU A 256 -18.13 -2.11 -15.25
CA LEU A 256 -16.97 -2.41 -16.08
C LEU A 256 -17.35 -2.54 -17.55
N GLY A 257 -18.51 -3.15 -17.87
CA GLY A 257 -19.06 -3.29 -19.22
C GLY A 257 -19.42 -1.94 -19.86
N GLN A 258 -20.12 -1.07 -19.13
CA GLN A 258 -20.47 0.27 -19.61
C GLN A 258 -19.24 1.13 -19.85
N GLY A 259 -18.20 1.03 -19.00
CA GLY A 259 -16.93 1.70 -19.21
C GLY A 259 -16.17 1.22 -20.44
N MET A 260 -16.46 0.02 -20.99
CA MET A 260 -15.90 -0.46 -22.26
C MET A 260 -16.62 0.10 -23.49
N ALA A 261 -17.89 0.41 -23.37
CA ALA A 261 -18.68 0.96 -24.48
C ALA A 261 -18.43 2.45 -24.75
N LEU A 262 -17.83 3.18 -23.81
CA LEU A 262 -17.54 4.62 -23.88
C LEU A 262 -16.08 4.92 -24.27
N SER A 263 -15.29 3.92 -24.57
CA SER A 263 -13.89 4.00 -25.01
C SER A 263 -13.74 3.73 -26.48
#